data_415eaedb7539a8dc55dcc896be0f3902
#
_entry.id   415eaedb7539a8dc55dcc896be0f3902
#
_cell.length_a   1.000
_cell.length_b   1.000
_cell.length_c   1.000
_cell.angle_alpha   90.00
_cell.angle_beta   90.00
_cell.angle_gamma   90.00
#
_symmetry.space_group_name_H-M   'P 1'
#
loop_
_entity.id
_entity.type
_entity.pdbx_description
1 polymer ?
#
loop_
_entity_poly.entity_id
_entity_poly.type
_entity_poly.pdbx_seq_one_letter_code
_entity_poly.pdbx_strand_id
1 'polypeptide(L)'
;KYKNEFKDNYQTLIDTYRNLKSHPRIILLTPIRCFLPEGSEINAQLIENEVRPTVEELAWKNQLEIINLFNLFGDQWDSVMLPDKLHPSSIGAGVMAQKIYEYLAVKATASPTKLQTSLGIQDAKRFNFHGHQGYEFENEGVKCLVVEPAKEAIGKPWMIRARFWGHEPQTDIALLEHGFHIVYCDVADLYGSDKAVQRWNSFYKRMVKAGFNKKVALEGMSRGGLIVYNWAAQNPEKVACIYA
;
A
#
# COMPACT_ATOMS: atom_id res chain seq x y z
N LYS A 1 11.88 21.02 -21.90
CA LYS A 1 11.46 22.42 -21.83
C LYS A 1 10.63 22.69 -20.57
N TYR A 2 9.83 21.75 -20.07
CA TYR A 2 8.89 21.94 -18.97
C TYR A 2 9.24 21.11 -17.71
N LYS A 3 10.47 20.63 -17.60
CA LYS A 3 10.90 19.71 -16.52
C LYS A 3 10.64 20.28 -15.12
N ASN A 4 10.90 21.57 -14.92
CA ASN A 4 10.75 22.22 -13.61
C ASN A 4 9.31 22.71 -13.34
N GLU A 5 8.44 22.70 -14.34
CA GLU A 5 7.05 23.17 -14.24
C GLU A 5 6.06 22.03 -13.98
N PHE A 6 6.45 20.77 -14.24
CA PHE A 6 5.54 19.63 -14.16
C PHE A 6 4.93 19.47 -12.77
N LYS A 7 5.74 19.52 -11.72
CA LYS A 7 5.30 19.38 -10.35
C LYS A 7 4.35 20.49 -9.93
N ASP A 8 4.69 21.74 -10.24
CA ASP A 8 3.89 22.91 -9.86
C ASP A 8 2.57 22.96 -10.63
N ASN A 9 2.61 22.64 -11.93
CA ASN A 9 1.40 22.56 -12.75
C ASN A 9 0.47 21.45 -12.29
N TYR A 10 1.03 20.30 -11.91
CA TYR A 10 0.23 19.18 -11.39
C TYR A 10 -0.36 19.50 -10.00
N GLN A 11 0.39 20.19 -9.14
CA GLN A 11 -0.13 20.71 -7.87
C GLN A 11 -1.29 21.69 -8.11
N THR A 12 -1.14 22.60 -9.06
CA THR A 12 -2.18 23.57 -9.43
C THR A 12 -3.46 22.86 -9.89
N LEU A 13 -3.32 21.77 -10.66
CA LEU A 13 -4.45 20.96 -11.08
C LEU A 13 -5.16 20.32 -9.90
N ILE A 14 -4.41 19.72 -8.96
CA ILE A 14 -4.95 19.15 -7.73
C ILE A 14 -5.73 20.21 -6.95
N ASP A 15 -5.16 21.39 -6.76
CA ASP A 15 -5.78 22.48 -6.01
C ASP A 15 -7.05 22.99 -6.69
N THR A 16 -7.05 23.03 -8.02
CA THR A 16 -8.22 23.40 -8.82
C THR A 16 -9.39 22.45 -8.56
N TYR A 17 -9.15 21.13 -8.64
CA TYR A 17 -10.20 20.16 -8.38
C TYR A 17 -10.64 20.13 -6.91
N ARG A 18 -9.71 20.30 -5.98
CA ARG A 18 -10.02 20.35 -4.54
C ARG A 18 -10.95 21.50 -4.18
N ASN A 19 -10.82 22.63 -4.87
CA ASN A 19 -11.61 23.85 -4.64
C ASN A 19 -12.98 23.84 -5.34
N LEU A 20 -13.34 22.81 -6.08
CA LEU A 20 -14.66 22.69 -6.67
C LEU A 20 -15.73 22.55 -5.58
N LYS A 21 -16.90 23.17 -5.79
CA LYS A 21 -18.05 23.08 -4.87
C LYS A 21 -18.54 21.65 -4.65
N SER A 22 -18.30 20.75 -5.59
CA SER A 22 -18.66 19.32 -5.50
C SER A 22 -17.77 18.52 -4.56
N HIS A 23 -16.64 19.09 -4.10
CA HIS A 23 -15.65 18.38 -3.28
C HIS A 23 -15.34 16.95 -3.79
N PRO A 24 -14.88 16.81 -5.04
CA PRO A 24 -14.70 15.48 -5.65
C PRO A 24 -13.63 14.67 -4.90
N ARG A 25 -13.82 13.36 -4.86
CA ARG A 25 -12.75 12.45 -4.52
C ARG A 25 -11.68 12.51 -5.60
N ILE A 26 -10.45 12.81 -5.22
CA ILE A 26 -9.31 12.91 -6.13
C ILE A 26 -8.43 11.69 -5.93
N ILE A 27 -8.16 10.97 -7.01
CA ILE A 27 -7.29 9.80 -7.02
C ILE A 27 -6.25 10.02 -8.10
N LEU A 28 -4.97 9.97 -7.76
CA LEU A 28 -3.89 10.06 -8.73
C LEU A 28 -3.58 8.68 -9.30
N LEU A 29 -3.13 8.65 -10.55
CA LEU A 29 -2.65 7.42 -11.19
C LEU A 29 -1.18 7.63 -11.59
N THR A 30 -0.33 6.65 -11.28
CA THR A 30 1.02 6.69 -11.87
C THR A 30 0.93 6.47 -13.38
N PRO A 31 1.86 7.01 -14.17
CA PRO A 31 1.96 6.63 -15.58
C PRO A 31 2.17 5.11 -15.71
N ILE A 32 1.72 4.53 -16.81
CA ILE A 32 2.15 3.18 -17.19
C ILE A 32 3.61 3.21 -17.61
N ARG A 33 4.31 2.08 -17.44
CA ARG A 33 5.66 1.93 -17.96
C ARG A 33 5.62 1.89 -19.49
N CYS A 34 6.49 2.66 -20.14
CA CYS A 34 6.73 2.54 -21.58
C CYS A 34 8.06 1.79 -21.83
N PHE A 35 8.14 1.11 -22.97
CA PHE A 35 9.24 0.20 -23.33
C PHE A 35 9.98 0.69 -24.57
N LEU A 36 10.12 2.00 -24.68
CA LEU A 36 10.77 2.68 -25.78
C LEU A 36 12.29 2.51 -25.71
N PRO A 37 12.97 2.39 -26.84
CA PRO A 37 14.43 2.37 -26.90
C PRO A 37 15.04 3.66 -26.36
N GLU A 38 16.29 3.55 -25.91
CA GLU A 38 17.08 4.73 -25.53
C GLU A 38 17.23 5.68 -26.73
N GLY A 39 17.11 6.99 -26.47
CA GLY A 39 17.17 8.02 -27.51
C GLY A 39 15.82 8.30 -28.22
N SER A 40 14.74 7.62 -27.83
CA SER A 40 13.39 7.95 -28.31
C SER A 40 12.97 9.36 -27.88
N GLU A 41 12.07 9.99 -28.64
CA GLU A 41 11.53 11.32 -28.36
C GLU A 41 10.88 11.40 -26.96
N ILE A 42 10.20 10.33 -26.56
CA ILE A 42 9.71 10.14 -25.18
C ILE A 42 10.73 9.29 -24.42
N ASN A 43 11.22 9.85 -23.33
CA ASN A 43 12.26 9.22 -22.51
C ASN A 43 11.62 8.32 -21.42
N ALA A 44 11.73 6.99 -21.60
CA ALA A 44 11.21 6.00 -20.65
C ALA A 44 11.85 6.13 -19.25
N GLN A 45 13.17 6.42 -19.18
CA GLN A 45 13.89 6.59 -17.91
C GLN A 45 13.42 7.83 -17.16
N LEU A 46 13.08 8.92 -17.89
CA LEU A 46 12.52 10.12 -17.29
C LEU A 46 11.15 9.83 -16.64
N ILE A 47 10.31 9.03 -17.31
CA ILE A 47 9.01 8.61 -16.75
C ILE A 47 9.22 7.80 -15.47
N GLU A 48 10.15 6.85 -15.48
CA GLU A 48 10.43 5.99 -14.33
C GLU A 48 11.06 6.74 -13.15
N ASN A 49 12.06 7.59 -13.42
CA ASN A 49 12.91 8.15 -12.39
C ASN A 49 12.50 9.56 -11.92
N GLU A 50 11.66 10.27 -12.69
CA GLU A 50 11.24 11.62 -12.34
C GLU A 50 9.72 11.80 -12.32
N VAL A 51 9.00 11.39 -13.39
CA VAL A 51 7.54 11.62 -13.47
C VAL A 51 6.80 10.79 -12.45
N ARG A 52 7.05 9.47 -12.40
CA ARG A 52 6.40 8.57 -11.46
C ARG A 52 6.64 8.98 -10.00
N PRO A 53 7.89 9.18 -9.54
CA PRO A 53 8.15 9.61 -8.17
C PRO A 53 7.51 10.96 -7.83
N THR A 54 7.44 11.89 -8.79
CA THR A 54 6.77 13.19 -8.59
C THR A 54 5.26 13.01 -8.35
N VAL A 55 4.60 12.12 -9.11
CA VAL A 55 3.16 11.83 -8.89
C VAL A 55 2.94 11.18 -7.53
N GLU A 56 3.80 10.23 -7.13
CA GLU A 56 3.76 9.58 -5.83
C GLU A 56 3.97 10.58 -4.68
N GLU A 57 4.95 11.48 -4.81
CA GLU A 57 5.22 12.57 -3.85
C GLU A 57 4.02 13.52 -3.73
N LEU A 58 3.41 13.90 -4.85
CA LEU A 58 2.24 14.80 -4.85
C LEU A 58 1.02 14.11 -4.20
N ALA A 59 0.79 12.83 -4.47
CA ALA A 59 -0.27 12.09 -3.81
C ALA A 59 -0.06 12.10 -2.29
N TRP A 60 1.13 11.78 -1.85
CA TRP A 60 1.47 11.77 -0.44
C TRP A 60 1.36 13.15 0.22
N LYS A 61 2.01 14.18 -0.36
CA LYS A 61 2.00 15.55 0.17
C LYS A 61 0.57 16.11 0.32
N ASN A 62 -0.30 15.74 -0.60
CA ASN A 62 -1.68 16.18 -0.62
C ASN A 62 -2.64 15.22 0.10
N GLN A 63 -2.15 14.13 0.68
CA GLN A 63 -2.96 13.07 1.33
C GLN A 63 -4.04 12.52 0.39
N LEU A 64 -3.70 12.34 -0.89
CA LEU A 64 -4.56 11.78 -1.91
C LEU A 64 -4.31 10.29 -2.09
N GLU A 65 -5.35 9.61 -2.55
CA GLU A 65 -5.24 8.23 -2.98
C GLU A 65 -4.46 8.14 -4.29
N ILE A 66 -3.75 7.02 -4.48
CA ILE A 66 -3.00 6.76 -5.70
C ILE A 66 -3.22 5.32 -6.17
N ILE A 67 -3.38 5.14 -7.48
CA ILE A 67 -3.38 3.83 -8.13
C ILE A 67 -2.06 3.66 -8.87
N ASN A 68 -1.28 2.65 -8.48
CA ASN A 68 -0.04 2.33 -9.18
C ASN A 68 -0.35 1.53 -10.45
N LEU A 69 -0.14 2.14 -11.61
CA LEU A 69 -0.25 1.51 -12.92
C LEU A 69 1.13 1.21 -13.54
N PHE A 70 2.22 1.71 -12.96
CA PHE A 70 3.55 1.63 -13.55
C PHE A 70 4.01 0.19 -13.77
N ASN A 71 3.81 -0.67 -12.79
CA ASN A 71 4.21 -2.08 -12.84
C ASN A 71 3.07 -3.02 -13.28
N LEU A 72 1.95 -2.47 -13.76
CA LEU A 72 0.73 -3.24 -14.02
C LEU A 72 0.93 -4.38 -15.04
N PHE A 73 1.76 -4.17 -16.05
CA PHE A 73 1.96 -5.13 -17.12
C PHE A 73 3.11 -6.11 -16.88
N GLY A 74 4.00 -5.84 -15.91
CA GLY A 74 5.11 -6.70 -15.57
C GLY A 74 5.94 -7.11 -16.79
N ASP A 75 6.35 -8.38 -16.82
CA ASP A 75 7.16 -8.96 -17.91
C ASP A 75 6.34 -9.34 -19.16
N GLN A 76 5.00 -9.24 -19.11
CA GLN A 76 4.09 -9.60 -20.21
C GLN A 76 3.65 -8.38 -21.03
N TRP A 77 4.41 -7.29 -20.97
CA TRP A 77 4.08 -6.02 -21.59
C TRP A 77 3.86 -6.09 -23.10
N ASP A 78 4.55 -6.97 -23.81
CA ASP A 78 4.46 -7.13 -25.27
C ASP A 78 3.07 -7.57 -25.74
N SER A 79 2.33 -8.33 -24.95
CA SER A 79 0.97 -8.77 -25.26
C SER A 79 -0.11 -7.72 -24.98
N VAL A 80 0.21 -6.71 -24.16
CA VAL A 80 -0.74 -5.70 -23.69
C VAL A 80 -0.44 -4.28 -24.20
N MET A 81 0.67 -4.09 -24.90
CA MET A 81 1.05 -2.81 -25.52
C MET A 81 0.82 -2.85 -27.04
N LEU A 82 0.64 -1.69 -27.66
CA LEU A 82 0.69 -1.55 -29.10
C LEU A 82 2.14 -1.72 -29.61
N PRO A 83 2.34 -1.94 -30.92
CA PRO A 83 3.69 -2.05 -31.52
C PRO A 83 4.58 -0.83 -31.28
N ASP A 84 4.01 0.34 -30.97
CA ASP A 84 4.74 1.55 -30.62
C ASP A 84 5.39 1.50 -29.23
N LYS A 85 5.10 0.48 -28.42
CA LYS A 85 5.64 0.25 -27.07
C LYS A 85 5.38 1.40 -26.09
N LEU A 86 4.47 2.28 -26.43
CA LEU A 86 4.09 3.45 -25.64
C LEU A 86 2.64 3.38 -25.18
N HIS A 87 1.72 3.00 -26.08
CA HIS A 87 0.31 2.99 -25.80
C HIS A 87 -0.19 1.57 -25.49
N PRO A 88 -1.09 1.39 -24.52
CA PRO A 88 -1.70 0.08 -24.25
C PRO A 88 -2.58 -0.35 -25.43
N SER A 89 -2.56 -1.64 -25.76
CA SER A 89 -3.51 -2.26 -26.67
C SER A 89 -4.93 -2.28 -26.04
N SER A 90 -5.92 -2.75 -26.79
CA SER A 90 -7.27 -2.98 -26.23
C SER A 90 -7.25 -3.94 -25.02
N ILE A 91 -6.37 -4.93 -25.04
CA ILE A 91 -6.17 -5.85 -23.91
C ILE A 91 -5.55 -5.08 -22.72
N GLY A 92 -4.49 -4.31 -22.97
CA GLY A 92 -3.85 -3.50 -21.94
C GLY A 92 -4.79 -2.46 -21.32
N ALA A 93 -5.61 -1.80 -22.14
CA ALA A 93 -6.65 -0.90 -21.66
C ALA A 93 -7.68 -1.62 -20.78
N GLY A 94 -8.06 -2.85 -21.13
CA GLY A 94 -8.91 -3.70 -20.31
C GLY A 94 -8.30 -4.04 -18.95
N VAL A 95 -7.00 -4.37 -18.92
CA VAL A 95 -6.27 -4.65 -17.67
C VAL A 95 -6.21 -3.40 -16.78
N MET A 96 -5.95 -2.21 -17.36
CA MET A 96 -5.99 -0.94 -16.63
C MET A 96 -7.39 -0.64 -16.08
N ALA A 97 -8.42 -0.82 -16.90
CA ALA A 97 -9.80 -0.60 -16.48
C ALA A 97 -10.20 -1.55 -15.34
N GLN A 98 -9.78 -2.80 -15.38
CA GLN A 98 -10.01 -3.78 -14.32
C GLN A 98 -9.33 -3.33 -13.01
N LYS A 99 -8.06 -2.90 -13.07
CA LYS A 99 -7.33 -2.40 -11.88
C LYS A 99 -8.02 -1.18 -11.26
N ILE A 100 -8.45 -0.24 -12.09
CA ILE A 100 -9.18 0.97 -11.62
C ILE A 100 -10.54 0.56 -11.04
N TYR A 101 -11.26 -0.34 -11.71
CA TYR A 101 -12.55 -0.84 -11.20
C TYR A 101 -12.40 -1.51 -9.84
N GLU A 102 -11.44 -2.40 -9.68
CA GLU A 102 -11.16 -3.07 -8.40
C GLU A 102 -10.89 -2.06 -7.30
N TYR A 103 -10.09 -1.04 -7.59
CA TYR A 103 -9.80 0.06 -6.67
C TYR A 103 -11.08 0.82 -6.26
N LEU A 104 -11.92 1.16 -7.21
CA LEU A 104 -13.15 1.93 -6.97
C LEU A 104 -14.26 1.09 -6.36
N ALA A 105 -14.30 -0.21 -6.68
CA ALA A 105 -15.34 -1.13 -6.25
C ALA A 105 -15.15 -1.72 -4.84
N VAL A 106 -14.09 -1.33 -4.11
CA VAL A 106 -13.95 -1.70 -2.70
C VAL A 106 -15.13 -1.16 -1.91
N LYS A 107 -16.17 -1.99 -1.78
CA LYS A 107 -17.40 -1.68 -1.04
C LYS A 107 -17.36 -2.35 0.33
N ALA A 108 -17.93 -1.69 1.32
CA ALA A 108 -18.29 -2.35 2.57
C ALA A 108 -19.33 -3.44 2.26
N THR A 109 -18.93 -4.70 2.24
CA THR A 109 -19.87 -5.82 2.11
C THR A 109 -20.64 -5.99 3.42
N ALA A 110 -21.91 -6.34 3.34
CA ALA A 110 -22.75 -6.52 4.55
C ALA A 110 -22.29 -7.74 5.37
N SER A 111 -21.78 -8.78 4.72
CA SER A 111 -21.31 -9.99 5.40
C SER A 111 -19.84 -9.89 5.81
N PRO A 112 -19.45 -10.47 6.96
CA PRO A 112 -18.05 -10.56 7.37
C PRO A 112 -17.21 -11.34 6.35
N THR A 113 -16.01 -10.84 6.05
CA THR A 113 -15.06 -11.56 5.20
C THR A 113 -14.45 -12.76 5.95
N LYS A 114 -13.77 -13.65 5.19
CA LYS A 114 -13.01 -14.75 5.79
C LYS A 114 -11.97 -14.22 6.80
N LEU A 115 -11.33 -13.11 6.50
CA LEU A 115 -10.37 -12.46 7.39
C LEU A 115 -11.05 -11.96 8.67
N GLN A 116 -12.17 -11.23 8.56
CA GLN A 116 -12.91 -10.77 9.72
C GLN A 116 -13.34 -11.92 10.62
N THR A 117 -13.81 -13.03 10.03
CA THR A 117 -14.21 -14.23 10.78
C THR A 117 -13.03 -14.87 11.49
N SER A 118 -11.89 -15.06 10.81
CA SER A 118 -10.71 -15.69 11.40
C SER A 118 -10.08 -14.88 12.53
N LEU A 119 -10.14 -13.55 12.45
CA LEU A 119 -9.67 -12.63 13.48
C LEU A 119 -10.69 -12.36 14.59
N GLY A 120 -11.97 -12.73 14.40
CA GLY A 120 -13.05 -12.39 15.33
C GLY A 120 -13.32 -10.87 15.38
N ILE A 121 -13.37 -10.22 14.21
CA ILE A 121 -13.53 -8.76 14.06
C ILE A 121 -14.70 -8.41 13.14
N GLN A 122 -15.85 -9.09 13.30
CA GLN A 122 -17.03 -8.91 12.44
C GLN A 122 -17.52 -7.46 12.40
N ASP A 123 -17.43 -6.76 13.54
CA ASP A 123 -17.89 -5.37 13.72
C ASP A 123 -16.79 -4.34 13.44
N ALA A 124 -15.63 -4.76 12.92
CA ALA A 124 -14.52 -3.86 12.61
C ALA A 124 -14.93 -2.79 11.60
N LYS A 125 -14.49 -1.57 11.85
CA LYS A 125 -14.67 -0.46 10.91
C LYS A 125 -13.87 -0.72 9.65
N ARG A 126 -14.53 -0.75 8.50
CA ARG A 126 -13.90 -0.93 7.19
C ARG A 126 -13.35 0.39 6.67
N PHE A 127 -12.20 0.32 6.01
CA PHE A 127 -11.61 1.47 5.30
C PHE A 127 -10.93 1.00 4.01
N ASN A 128 -10.70 1.94 3.10
CA ASN A 128 -9.90 1.70 1.90
C ASN A 128 -8.45 2.12 2.16
N PHE A 129 -7.52 1.22 1.86
CA PHE A 129 -6.08 1.50 1.87
C PHE A 129 -5.52 1.30 0.46
N HIS A 130 -5.44 2.37 -0.32
CA HIS A 130 -4.92 2.36 -1.69
C HIS A 130 -5.53 1.26 -2.59
N GLY A 131 -6.84 1.05 -2.49
CA GLY A 131 -7.57 0.03 -3.26
C GLY A 131 -7.71 -1.33 -2.58
N HIS A 132 -7.08 -1.52 -1.43
CA HIS A 132 -7.18 -2.73 -0.64
C HIS A 132 -8.16 -2.55 0.53
N GLN A 133 -8.85 -3.62 0.90
CA GLN A 133 -9.79 -3.59 2.02
C GLN A 133 -9.03 -3.63 3.35
N GLY A 134 -9.25 -2.61 4.17
CA GLY A 134 -8.72 -2.55 5.52
C GLY A 134 -9.81 -2.65 6.59
N TYR A 135 -9.40 -3.05 7.79
CA TYR A 135 -10.24 -3.18 8.99
C TYR A 135 -9.55 -2.54 10.18
N GLU A 136 -10.25 -1.64 10.86
CA GLU A 136 -9.85 -1.04 12.14
C GLU A 136 -10.60 -1.74 13.27
N PHE A 137 -9.87 -2.22 14.27
CA PHE A 137 -10.41 -2.95 15.41
C PHE A 137 -9.54 -2.76 16.65
N GLU A 138 -9.97 -3.32 17.76
CA GLU A 138 -9.19 -3.31 19.00
C GLU A 138 -8.67 -4.70 19.36
N ASN A 139 -7.46 -4.73 19.88
CA ASN A 139 -6.87 -5.89 20.52
C ASN A 139 -6.51 -5.51 21.97
N GLU A 140 -7.27 -6.03 22.94
CA GLU A 140 -7.09 -5.71 24.37
C GLU A 140 -7.10 -4.18 24.63
N GLY A 141 -8.05 -3.45 24.02
CA GLY A 141 -8.17 -2.00 24.14
C GLY A 141 -7.11 -1.19 23.37
N VAL A 142 -6.32 -1.85 22.51
CA VAL A 142 -5.32 -1.21 21.67
C VAL A 142 -5.80 -1.16 20.22
N LYS A 143 -5.78 0.01 19.62
CA LYS A 143 -6.11 0.20 18.20
C LYS A 143 -5.21 -0.63 17.30
N CYS A 144 -5.81 -1.42 16.43
CA CYS A 144 -5.14 -2.23 15.44
C CYS A 144 -5.77 -2.04 14.05
N LEU A 145 -4.94 -2.19 13.05
CA LEU A 145 -5.37 -2.17 11.65
C LEU A 145 -4.87 -3.44 10.96
N VAL A 146 -5.65 -3.94 10.01
CA VAL A 146 -5.22 -4.98 9.09
C VAL A 146 -5.75 -4.66 7.69
N VAL A 147 -4.87 -4.77 6.70
CA VAL A 147 -5.22 -4.63 5.28
C VAL A 147 -5.00 -5.97 4.61
N GLU A 148 -6.01 -6.44 3.89
CA GLU A 148 -5.93 -7.69 3.14
C GLU A 148 -5.53 -7.43 1.69
N PRO A 149 -4.67 -8.29 1.10
CA PRO A 149 -4.37 -8.26 -0.32
C PRO A 149 -5.59 -8.69 -1.14
N ALA A 150 -5.65 -8.28 -2.40
CA ALA A 150 -6.69 -8.76 -3.33
C ALA A 150 -6.62 -10.29 -3.52
N LYS A 151 -5.41 -10.86 -3.49
CA LYS A 151 -5.16 -12.30 -3.55
C LYS A 151 -4.09 -12.66 -2.50
N GLU A 152 -4.50 -13.42 -1.49
CA GLU A 152 -3.61 -13.89 -0.42
C GLU A 152 -2.54 -14.85 -0.96
N ALA A 153 -1.28 -14.61 -0.64
CA ALA A 153 -0.20 -15.53 -0.96
C ALA A 153 -0.21 -16.78 -0.04
N ILE A 154 0.34 -17.89 -0.54
CA ILE A 154 0.43 -19.14 0.20
C ILE A 154 1.19 -18.93 1.51
N GLY A 155 0.65 -19.45 2.60
CA GLY A 155 1.24 -19.33 3.94
C GLY A 155 0.88 -18.02 4.65
N LYS A 156 0.01 -17.20 4.08
CA LYS A 156 -0.54 -15.99 4.66
C LYS A 156 0.56 -15.07 5.25
N PRO A 157 1.51 -14.62 4.40
CA PRO A 157 2.59 -13.76 4.85
C PRO A 157 2.04 -12.39 5.26
N TRP A 158 2.75 -11.73 6.18
CA TRP A 158 2.33 -10.45 6.73
C TRP A 158 3.49 -9.62 7.23
N MET A 159 3.27 -8.30 7.30
CA MET A 159 4.22 -7.33 7.81
C MET A 159 3.57 -6.46 8.88
N ILE A 160 4.27 -6.21 9.98
CA ILE A 160 3.88 -5.21 10.98
C ILE A 160 4.59 -3.90 10.64
N ARG A 161 3.79 -2.87 10.35
CA ARG A 161 4.26 -1.50 10.25
C ARG A 161 4.22 -0.86 11.64
N ALA A 162 5.38 -0.42 12.15
CA ALA A 162 5.53 -0.04 13.55
C ALA A 162 4.97 1.34 13.91
N ARG A 163 4.93 2.28 12.98
CA ARG A 163 4.49 3.67 13.19
C ARG A 163 4.17 4.32 11.85
N PHE A 164 3.73 5.58 11.88
CA PHE A 164 3.51 6.39 10.70
C PHE A 164 2.64 5.70 9.64
N TRP A 165 1.50 5.17 10.09
CA TRP A 165 0.56 4.51 9.21
C TRP A 165 0.17 5.41 8.02
N GLY A 166 0.31 4.89 6.81
CA GLY A 166 0.00 5.60 5.57
C GLY A 166 1.04 6.61 5.10
N HIS A 167 2.16 6.78 5.83
CA HIS A 167 3.27 7.62 5.41
C HIS A 167 4.21 6.83 4.49
N GLU A 168 4.49 7.33 3.28
CA GLU A 168 5.29 6.64 2.26
C GLU A 168 4.90 5.16 2.07
N PRO A 169 3.67 4.87 1.61
CA PRO A 169 3.09 3.53 1.64
C PRO A 169 3.53 2.64 0.47
N GLN A 170 4.57 3.00 -0.29
CA GLN A 170 4.98 2.30 -1.50
C GLN A 170 5.34 0.83 -1.23
N THR A 171 6.08 0.59 -0.14
CA THR A 171 6.43 -0.77 0.30
C THR A 171 5.19 -1.55 0.72
N ASP A 172 4.28 -0.92 1.48
CA ASP A 172 3.03 -1.54 1.92
C ASP A 172 2.19 -1.97 0.70
N ILE A 173 2.03 -1.06 -0.27
CA ILE A 173 1.25 -1.32 -1.50
C ILE A 173 1.89 -2.45 -2.30
N ALA A 174 3.20 -2.41 -2.52
CA ALA A 174 3.91 -3.45 -3.24
C ALA A 174 3.74 -4.82 -2.58
N LEU A 175 3.85 -4.90 -1.25
CA LEU A 175 3.66 -6.14 -0.51
C LEU A 175 2.21 -6.64 -0.59
N LEU A 176 1.21 -5.76 -0.52
CA LEU A 176 -0.19 -6.12 -0.74
C LEU A 176 -0.42 -6.69 -2.14
N GLU A 177 0.20 -6.13 -3.17
CA GLU A 177 0.15 -6.64 -4.55
C GLU A 177 0.80 -8.03 -4.68
N HIS A 178 1.79 -8.33 -3.83
CA HIS A 178 2.43 -9.65 -3.72
C HIS A 178 1.72 -10.62 -2.76
N GLY A 179 0.54 -10.24 -2.26
CA GLY A 179 -0.30 -11.12 -1.44
C GLY A 179 0.02 -11.12 0.06
N PHE A 180 0.82 -10.18 0.54
CA PHE A 180 1.05 -9.97 1.97
C PHE A 180 -0.11 -9.19 2.59
N HIS A 181 -0.36 -9.45 3.86
CA HIS A 181 -1.18 -8.57 4.69
C HIS A 181 -0.31 -7.52 5.37
N ILE A 182 -0.80 -6.28 5.42
CA ILE A 182 -0.14 -5.20 6.17
C ILE A 182 -0.93 -4.92 7.43
N VAL A 183 -0.25 -4.89 8.56
CA VAL A 183 -0.90 -4.71 9.84
C VAL A 183 -0.22 -3.62 10.69
N TYR A 184 -1.00 -3.06 11.59
CA TYR A 184 -0.54 -2.08 12.57
C TYR A 184 -1.16 -2.39 13.93
N CYS A 185 -0.37 -2.23 14.98
CA CYS A 185 -0.83 -2.25 16.36
C CYS A 185 -0.23 -1.05 17.09
N ASP A 186 -1.08 -0.22 17.67
CA ASP A 186 -0.65 1.07 18.21
C ASP A 186 0.22 0.94 19.46
N VAL A 187 1.48 1.34 19.27
CA VAL A 187 2.51 1.46 20.31
C VAL A 187 3.29 2.76 20.13
N ALA A 188 2.71 3.73 19.42
CA ALA A 188 3.40 4.93 18.93
C ALA A 188 4.10 5.71 20.03
N ASP A 189 3.45 5.90 21.18
CA ASP A 189 3.94 6.73 22.28
C ASP A 189 4.62 5.91 23.39
N LEU A 190 4.89 4.64 23.12
CA LEU A 190 5.56 3.74 24.07
C LEU A 190 7.06 3.58 23.80
N TYR A 191 7.58 4.16 22.72
CA TYR A 191 9.01 4.23 22.39
C TYR A 191 9.77 2.89 22.50
N GLY A 192 9.13 1.79 22.13
CA GLY A 192 9.72 0.45 22.18
C GLY A 192 9.88 -0.14 23.59
N SER A 193 9.22 0.41 24.60
CA SER A 193 9.25 -0.10 25.98
C SER A 193 8.70 -1.53 26.10
N ASP A 194 8.91 -2.17 27.26
CA ASP A 194 8.37 -3.49 27.56
C ASP A 194 6.84 -3.55 27.39
N LYS A 195 6.14 -2.46 27.69
CA LYS A 195 4.70 -2.35 27.44
C LYS A 195 4.37 -2.42 25.94
N ALA A 196 5.19 -1.79 25.08
CA ALA A 196 5.04 -1.91 23.64
C ALA A 196 5.27 -3.34 23.16
N VAL A 197 6.32 -4.00 23.67
CA VAL A 197 6.63 -5.40 23.38
C VAL A 197 5.49 -6.32 23.81
N GLN A 198 4.90 -6.12 24.98
CA GLN A 198 3.75 -6.91 25.46
C GLN A 198 2.53 -6.74 24.56
N ARG A 199 2.21 -5.50 24.11
CA ARG A 199 1.12 -5.25 23.15
C ARG A 199 1.33 -5.99 21.84
N TRP A 200 2.54 -5.93 21.29
CA TRP A 200 2.89 -6.64 20.07
C TRP A 200 2.88 -8.16 20.25
N ASN A 201 3.27 -8.68 21.40
CA ASN A 201 3.18 -10.11 21.72
C ASN A 201 1.73 -10.60 21.75
N SER A 202 0.81 -9.82 22.34
CA SER A 202 -0.61 -10.14 22.35
C SER A 202 -1.18 -10.11 20.93
N PHE A 203 -0.90 -9.05 20.17
CA PHE A 203 -1.33 -8.91 18.80
C PHE A 203 -0.79 -10.04 17.89
N TYR A 204 0.51 -10.34 17.97
CA TYR A 204 1.13 -11.45 17.25
C TYR A 204 0.42 -12.79 17.51
N LYS A 205 0.12 -13.10 18.77
CA LYS A 205 -0.60 -14.35 19.14
C LYS A 205 -1.96 -14.41 18.45
N ARG A 206 -2.70 -13.28 18.41
CA ARG A 206 -4.00 -13.19 17.73
C ARG A 206 -3.86 -13.46 16.24
N MET A 207 -2.88 -12.85 15.58
CA MET A 207 -2.63 -13.02 14.14
C MET A 207 -2.28 -14.49 13.82
N VAL A 208 -1.36 -15.09 14.55
CA VAL A 208 -0.98 -16.50 14.33
C VAL A 208 -2.15 -17.45 14.60
N LYS A 209 -2.97 -17.19 15.63
CA LYS A 209 -4.20 -17.96 15.90
C LYS A 209 -5.21 -17.86 14.73
N ALA A 210 -5.25 -16.72 14.02
CA ALA A 210 -6.07 -16.53 12.83
C ALA A 210 -5.47 -17.15 11.55
N GLY A 211 -4.36 -17.89 11.66
CA GLY A 211 -3.73 -18.63 10.57
C GLY A 211 -2.66 -17.87 9.81
N PHE A 212 -2.20 -16.72 10.30
CA PHE A 212 -1.07 -16.00 9.70
C PHE A 212 0.27 -16.75 9.90
N ASN A 213 1.23 -16.49 9.02
CA ASN A 213 2.56 -17.07 9.11
C ASN A 213 3.16 -16.85 10.50
N LYS A 214 3.87 -17.83 11.03
CA LYS A 214 4.57 -17.70 12.33
C LYS A 214 5.76 -16.74 12.26
N LYS A 215 6.30 -16.48 11.06
CA LYS A 215 7.34 -15.48 10.86
C LYS A 215 6.74 -14.25 10.21
N VAL A 216 7.00 -13.09 10.79
CA VAL A 216 6.48 -11.80 10.37
C VAL A 216 7.60 -10.88 9.90
N ALA A 217 7.37 -10.15 8.82
CA ALA A 217 8.21 -9.04 8.42
C ALA A 217 7.93 -7.82 9.31
N LEU A 218 8.96 -7.06 9.65
CA LEU A 218 8.86 -5.87 10.49
C LEU A 218 9.32 -4.65 9.71
N GLU A 219 8.50 -3.59 9.72
CA GLU A 219 8.86 -2.30 9.15
C GLU A 219 8.92 -1.23 10.23
N GLY A 220 10.06 -0.50 10.27
CA GLY A 220 10.32 0.48 11.32
C GLY A 220 10.90 1.79 10.82
N MET A 221 10.07 2.69 10.29
CA MET A 221 10.51 4.02 9.92
C MET A 221 10.82 4.88 11.16
N SER A 222 11.99 5.54 11.19
CA SER A 222 12.37 6.51 12.23
C SER A 222 12.19 5.91 13.64
N ARG A 223 11.41 6.57 14.51
CA ARG A 223 11.11 6.07 15.88
C ARG A 223 10.35 4.73 15.89
N GLY A 224 9.80 4.30 14.78
CA GLY A 224 9.24 2.96 14.63
C GLY A 224 10.29 1.85 14.77
N GLY A 225 11.55 2.14 14.43
CA GLY A 225 12.66 1.21 14.65
C GLY A 225 12.85 0.80 16.10
N LEU A 226 12.50 1.65 17.07
CA LEU A 226 12.66 1.32 18.50
C LEU A 226 11.90 0.06 18.91
N ILE A 227 10.62 -0.05 18.53
CA ILE A 227 9.84 -1.25 18.84
C ILE A 227 10.26 -2.43 17.98
N VAL A 228 10.57 -2.22 16.70
CA VAL A 228 11.00 -3.26 15.78
C VAL A 228 12.22 -3.98 16.32
N TYR A 229 13.29 -3.27 16.66
CA TYR A 229 14.51 -3.89 17.15
C TYR A 229 14.34 -4.50 18.54
N ASN A 230 13.63 -3.84 19.47
CA ASN A 230 13.42 -4.39 20.80
C ASN A 230 12.55 -5.66 20.76
N TRP A 231 11.47 -5.66 19.96
CA TRP A 231 10.63 -6.85 19.81
C TRP A 231 11.36 -7.99 19.12
N ALA A 232 12.12 -7.70 18.06
CA ALA A 232 12.92 -8.68 17.34
C ALA A 232 13.99 -9.33 18.23
N ALA A 233 14.67 -8.53 19.06
CA ALA A 233 15.66 -9.05 20.00
C ALA A 233 15.06 -10.02 21.02
N GLN A 234 13.81 -9.79 21.44
CA GLN A 234 13.11 -10.66 22.38
C GLN A 234 12.38 -11.84 21.72
N ASN A 235 12.21 -11.82 20.39
CA ASN A 235 11.42 -12.81 19.64
C ASN A 235 12.08 -13.17 18.29
N PRO A 236 13.37 -13.50 18.24
CA PRO A 236 14.11 -13.68 16.98
C PRO A 236 13.51 -14.81 16.11
N GLU A 237 12.93 -15.83 16.73
CA GLU A 237 12.33 -16.97 16.02
C GLU A 237 11.04 -16.60 15.26
N LYS A 238 10.41 -15.46 15.61
CA LYS A 238 9.17 -14.95 15.01
C LYS A 238 9.42 -14.00 13.85
N VAL A 239 10.66 -13.58 13.64
CA VAL A 239 11.01 -12.57 12.63
C VAL A 239 11.37 -13.24 11.32
N ALA A 240 10.78 -12.78 10.23
CA ALA A 240 11.16 -13.16 8.86
C ALA A 240 12.28 -12.25 8.35
N CYS A 241 12.09 -10.96 8.46
CA CYS A 241 13.05 -9.90 8.09
C CYS A 241 12.71 -8.59 8.80
N ILE A 242 13.65 -7.67 8.77
CA ILE A 242 13.49 -6.30 9.26
C ILE A 242 13.81 -5.34 8.12
N TYR A 243 12.95 -4.36 7.92
CA TYR A 243 13.12 -3.20 7.07
C TYR A 243 12.94 -1.95 7.95
N ALA A 244 14.09 -1.32 8.36
CA ALA A 244 14.10 -0.19 9.27
C ALA A 244 15.32 0.71 9.04
#